data_64d27afe056103b8515410e4ae8962fb
#
_entry.id   64d27afe056103b8515410e4ae8962fb
#
_cell.length_a   1.000
_cell.length_b   1.000
_cell.length_c   1.000
_cell.angle_alpha   90.00
_cell.angle_beta   90.00
_cell.angle_gamma   90.00
#
_symmetry.space_group_name_H-M   'P 1'
#
loop_
_entity.id
_entity.type
_entity.pdbx_description
1 polymer ?
#
loop_
_entity_poly.entity_id
_entity_poly.type
_entity_poly.pdbx_seq_one_letter_code
_entity_poly.pdbx_strand_id
1 'polypeptide(L)'
;MTDRTGSEGRAPSADNGASAGVDAIVAQLEARFEDVGLEHVRAWKQAGPKRLAVGCMPVFAPREVLWAAGVLPVFIRGAGDRIETIRGDAFYQSYICHLPRSTLELGMLGHLDALDGMIFPNTCDVIRNLSGMWGHTFPQHFIRFLDPPQTGERASAAGYLRIELEDVWHDLCRRSGVAAEPARLAAAIDDYNEARRAARALARERRAQPWNLPADEVYLLRRAGDAMPPREWADLVDRYLAAAAARGRRPEDRVRVCLVGGFCEQPPVALLRAAELAGCYIVDDDLTLSHEATAPDPVVSAAVAPIAARIQSWTATTRPTPGRY
;
A
#
# COMPACT_ATOMS: atom_id res chain seq x y z
N MET A 1 -23.58 64.51 12.53
CA MET A 1 -23.30 63.92 13.84
C MET A 1 -24.16 62.70 13.98
N THR A 2 -23.71 61.52 14.06
CA THR A 2 -22.44 60.83 14.23
C THR A 2 -22.56 59.47 13.58
N ASP A 3 -21.60 59.20 12.76
CA ASP A 3 -21.36 57.93 12.11
C ASP A 3 -20.86 56.89 13.16
N ARG A 4 -21.38 55.66 13.13
CA ARG A 4 -20.77 54.47 13.78
C ARG A 4 -20.95 53.26 12.90
N THR A 5 -20.06 53.11 11.95
CA THR A 5 -19.76 51.85 11.31
C THR A 5 -18.99 50.95 12.28
N GLY A 6 -19.66 49.99 12.91
CA GLY A 6 -19.05 48.91 13.64
C GLY A 6 -18.75 47.75 12.69
N SER A 7 -17.51 47.63 12.27
CA SER A 7 -17.04 46.39 11.62
C SER A 7 -16.82 45.30 12.68
N GLU A 8 -17.81 44.47 12.90
CA GLU A 8 -17.62 43.24 13.65
C GLU A 8 -16.75 42.30 12.84
N GLY A 9 -15.50 42.16 13.24
CA GLY A 9 -14.59 41.13 12.76
C GLY A 9 -15.14 39.76 13.12
N ARG A 10 -15.69 39.07 12.14
CA ARG A 10 -16.12 37.66 12.25
C ARG A 10 -14.88 36.82 12.54
N ALA A 11 -14.78 36.27 13.75
CA ALA A 11 -13.75 35.29 14.09
C ALA A 11 -13.78 34.15 13.05
N PRO A 12 -12.63 33.63 12.59
CA PRO A 12 -12.59 32.49 11.67
C PRO A 12 -13.33 31.33 12.32
N SER A 13 -14.32 30.79 11.61
CA SER A 13 -15.12 29.66 12.10
C SER A 13 -14.20 28.46 12.28
N ALA A 14 -14.42 27.63 13.32
CA ALA A 14 -13.67 26.41 13.60
C ALA A 14 -13.66 25.45 12.40
N ASP A 15 -14.60 25.59 11.50
CA ASP A 15 -14.76 24.86 10.23
C ASP A 15 -13.61 25.11 9.23
N ASN A 16 -13.07 26.34 9.17
CA ASN A 16 -11.96 26.68 8.28
C ASN A 16 -10.62 26.04 8.71
N GLY A 17 -10.42 25.85 10.01
CA GLY A 17 -9.18 25.23 10.53
C GLY A 17 -9.13 23.70 10.30
N ALA A 18 -10.26 23.03 10.44
CA ALA A 18 -10.36 21.59 10.26
C ALA A 18 -10.24 21.20 8.77
N SER A 19 -10.86 21.97 7.87
CA SER A 19 -10.70 21.79 6.41
C SER A 19 -9.25 21.97 6.00
N ALA A 20 -8.58 23.01 6.49
CA ALA A 20 -7.17 23.26 6.21
C ALA A 20 -6.26 22.08 6.65
N GLY A 21 -6.60 21.39 7.74
CA GLY A 21 -5.88 20.20 8.21
C GLY A 21 -5.99 19.02 7.26
N VAL A 22 -7.19 18.73 6.73
CA VAL A 22 -7.39 17.68 5.72
C VAL A 22 -6.72 18.07 4.41
N ASP A 23 -6.89 19.29 3.93
CA ASP A 23 -6.34 19.77 2.67
C ASP A 23 -4.81 19.66 2.65
N ALA A 24 -4.15 19.97 3.77
CA ALA A 24 -2.72 19.79 3.91
C ALA A 24 -2.27 18.33 3.84
N ILE A 25 -3.03 17.41 4.46
CA ILE A 25 -2.76 15.96 4.37
C ILE A 25 -2.95 15.49 2.93
N VAL A 26 -4.05 15.86 2.29
CA VAL A 26 -4.36 15.46 0.90
C VAL A 26 -3.29 15.97 -0.06
N ALA A 27 -2.84 17.22 0.06
CA ALA A 27 -1.76 17.76 -0.76
C ALA A 27 -0.45 16.96 -0.62
N GLN A 28 -0.10 16.51 0.61
CA GLN A 28 1.05 15.63 0.84
C GLN A 28 0.86 14.26 0.19
N LEU A 29 -0.34 13.70 0.23
CA LEU A 29 -0.68 12.42 -0.39
C LEU A 29 -0.63 12.51 -1.92
N GLU A 30 -1.13 13.59 -2.52
CA GLU A 30 -1.05 13.86 -3.95
C GLU A 30 0.41 13.98 -4.41
N ALA A 31 1.21 14.78 -3.72
CA ALA A 31 2.63 14.92 -4.02
C ALA A 31 3.37 13.57 -3.96
N ARG A 32 3.03 12.71 -2.98
CA ARG A 32 3.61 11.37 -2.88
C ARG A 32 3.10 10.44 -3.98
N PHE A 33 1.85 10.56 -4.38
CA PHE A 33 1.28 9.77 -5.47
C PHE A 33 1.91 10.11 -6.82
N GLU A 34 2.22 11.38 -7.07
CA GLU A 34 2.91 11.85 -8.28
C GLU A 34 4.41 11.58 -8.29
N ASP A 35 4.98 11.18 -7.16
CA ASP A 35 6.41 10.85 -7.04
C ASP A 35 6.72 9.49 -7.66
N VAL A 36 6.74 9.40 -8.98
CA VAL A 36 7.09 8.17 -9.72
C VAL A 36 8.56 7.77 -9.54
N GLY A 37 9.44 8.72 -9.21
CA GLY A 37 10.87 8.52 -8.97
C GLY A 37 11.22 7.98 -7.59
N LEU A 38 10.23 7.78 -6.71
CA LEU A 38 10.42 7.29 -5.35
C LEU A 38 11.37 8.15 -4.51
N GLU A 39 11.33 9.47 -4.67
CA GLU A 39 12.20 10.39 -3.91
C GLU A 39 11.96 10.28 -2.40
N HIS A 40 10.71 10.03 -1.99
CA HIS A 40 10.39 9.77 -0.58
C HIS A 40 11.03 8.48 -0.05
N VAL A 41 11.24 7.45 -0.89
CA VAL A 41 11.98 6.24 -0.53
C VAL A 41 13.47 6.53 -0.42
N ARG A 42 14.03 7.34 -1.35
CA ARG A 42 15.43 7.81 -1.26
C ARG A 42 15.67 8.57 0.04
N ALA A 43 14.77 9.50 0.38
CA ALA A 43 14.86 10.26 1.63
C ALA A 43 14.79 9.34 2.86
N TRP A 44 13.90 8.35 2.86
CA TRP A 44 13.83 7.36 3.93
C TRP A 44 15.12 6.55 4.05
N LYS A 45 15.72 6.13 2.94
CA LYS A 45 17.02 5.41 2.95
C LYS A 45 18.13 6.26 3.52
N GLN A 46 18.18 7.54 3.15
CA GLN A 46 19.21 8.49 3.62
C GLN A 46 19.08 8.83 5.11
N ALA A 47 17.90 8.72 5.69
CA ALA A 47 17.65 9.03 7.10
C ALA A 47 18.22 8.01 8.09
N GLY A 48 18.88 6.94 7.62
CA GLY A 48 19.54 5.96 8.49
C GLY A 48 20.53 5.08 7.77
N PRO A 49 21.55 4.56 8.48
CA PRO A 49 22.57 3.72 7.91
C PRO A 49 22.01 2.39 7.41
N LYS A 50 22.51 1.93 6.27
CA LYS A 50 22.22 0.61 5.70
C LYS A 50 20.73 0.28 5.51
N ARG A 51 19.87 1.30 5.38
CA ARG A 51 18.45 1.08 5.05
C ARG A 51 18.31 0.61 3.61
N LEU A 52 17.60 -0.50 3.42
CA LEU A 52 17.28 -1.06 2.11
C LEU A 52 15.80 -0.87 1.80
N ALA A 53 15.48 -0.71 0.51
CA ALA A 53 14.13 -0.69 0.01
C ALA A 53 13.99 -1.73 -1.10
N VAL A 54 12.99 -2.60 -1.00
CA VAL A 54 12.74 -3.67 -1.98
C VAL A 54 11.35 -3.50 -2.56
N GLY A 55 11.30 -3.41 -3.88
CA GLY A 55 10.05 -3.36 -4.62
C GLY A 55 9.33 -4.70 -4.53
N CYS A 56 8.02 -4.66 -4.38
CA CYS A 56 7.17 -5.83 -4.29
C CYS A 56 6.08 -5.72 -5.35
N MET A 57 6.01 -6.69 -6.24
CA MET A 57 4.86 -6.81 -7.11
C MET A 57 3.65 -7.27 -6.29
N PRO A 58 2.42 -6.81 -6.58
CA PRO A 58 1.24 -7.31 -5.89
C PRO A 58 0.98 -8.78 -6.28
N VAL A 59 0.38 -9.63 -5.42
CA VAL A 59 -0.40 -9.35 -4.23
C VAL A 59 0.31 -9.88 -2.96
N PHE A 60 1.08 -10.94 -3.04
CA PHE A 60 1.56 -11.77 -1.93
C PHE A 60 2.99 -11.38 -1.49
N ALA A 61 3.22 -10.17 -1.05
CA ALA A 61 4.53 -9.80 -0.54
C ALA A 61 4.61 -9.96 0.99
N PRO A 62 5.70 -10.57 1.52
CA PRO A 62 5.86 -10.84 2.95
C PRO A 62 6.38 -9.60 3.69
N ARG A 63 5.54 -8.57 3.83
CA ARG A 63 5.92 -7.26 4.37
C ARG A 63 6.57 -7.33 5.74
N GLU A 64 6.03 -8.15 6.64
CA GLU A 64 6.56 -8.34 7.98
C GLU A 64 7.97 -8.92 7.95
N VAL A 65 8.22 -9.85 7.03
CA VAL A 65 9.53 -10.47 6.85
C VAL A 65 10.57 -9.46 6.36
N LEU A 66 10.18 -8.63 5.37
CA LEU A 66 11.04 -7.56 4.86
C LEU A 66 11.33 -6.54 5.97
N TRP A 67 10.30 -6.08 6.66
CA TRP A 67 10.42 -5.08 7.72
C TRP A 67 11.27 -5.59 8.88
N ALA A 68 11.10 -6.85 9.29
CA ALA A 68 11.92 -7.50 10.30
C ALA A 68 13.41 -7.56 9.91
N ALA A 69 13.70 -7.67 8.60
CA ALA A 69 15.05 -7.62 8.06
C ALA A 69 15.61 -6.18 7.91
N GLY A 70 14.89 -5.15 8.36
CA GLY A 70 15.30 -3.74 8.19
C GLY A 70 15.13 -3.20 6.77
N VAL A 71 14.24 -3.80 5.99
CA VAL A 71 13.97 -3.46 4.60
C VAL A 71 12.59 -2.83 4.48
N LEU A 72 12.48 -1.68 3.83
CA LEU A 72 11.19 -1.09 3.48
C LEU A 72 10.59 -1.82 2.27
N PRO A 73 9.45 -2.49 2.42
CA PRO A 73 8.72 -3.00 1.27
C PRO A 73 8.03 -1.86 0.53
N VAL A 74 8.26 -1.77 -0.78
CA VAL A 74 7.67 -0.76 -1.66
C VAL A 74 6.80 -1.46 -2.70
N PHE A 75 5.48 -1.32 -2.61
CA PHE A 75 4.58 -1.94 -3.57
C PHE A 75 4.56 -1.19 -4.88
N ILE A 76 4.92 -1.89 -5.95
CA ILE A 76 4.95 -1.34 -7.30
C ILE A 76 3.65 -1.70 -8.00
N ARG A 77 2.85 -0.69 -8.30
CA ARG A 77 1.56 -0.84 -8.99
C ARG A 77 1.59 -0.28 -10.41
N GLY A 78 2.77 -0.31 -11.04
CA GLY A 78 2.97 0.33 -12.33
C GLY A 78 2.89 1.87 -12.22
N ALA A 79 2.83 2.51 -13.36
CA ALA A 79 2.80 3.97 -13.45
C ALA A 79 1.38 4.55 -13.62
N GLY A 80 0.37 3.71 -13.89
CA GLY A 80 -0.95 4.21 -14.29
C GLY A 80 -0.83 5.03 -15.58
N ASP A 81 -1.43 6.22 -15.61
CA ASP A 81 -1.41 7.16 -16.73
C ASP A 81 -0.28 8.23 -16.64
N ARG A 82 0.63 8.11 -15.68
CA ARG A 82 1.66 9.12 -15.40
C ARG A 82 2.88 9.06 -16.30
N ILE A 83 3.09 7.96 -17.02
CA ILE A 83 4.15 7.82 -18.03
C ILE A 83 3.63 7.07 -19.26
N GLU A 84 4.23 7.36 -20.41
CA GLU A 84 4.04 6.53 -21.60
C GLU A 84 4.84 5.23 -21.48
N THR A 85 4.23 4.11 -21.90
CA THR A 85 4.86 2.80 -21.87
C THR A 85 5.34 2.43 -23.28
N ILE A 86 6.57 2.77 -23.61
CA ILE A 86 7.16 2.57 -24.96
C ILE A 86 8.08 1.36 -24.97
N ARG A 87 9.07 1.36 -24.09
CA ARG A 87 10.09 0.29 -24.00
C ARG A 87 9.48 -0.98 -23.39
N GLY A 88 8.68 -0.81 -22.33
CA GLY A 88 7.98 -1.92 -21.69
C GLY A 88 7.05 -2.65 -22.65
N ASP A 89 6.37 -1.95 -23.55
CA ASP A 89 5.50 -2.53 -24.56
C ASP A 89 6.25 -3.38 -25.59
N ALA A 90 7.52 -3.12 -25.83
CA ALA A 90 8.34 -3.93 -26.73
C ALA A 90 8.61 -5.36 -26.21
N PHE A 91 8.45 -5.58 -24.89
CA PHE A 91 8.66 -6.88 -24.26
C PHE A 91 7.41 -7.75 -24.16
N TYR A 92 6.23 -7.17 -24.42
CA TYR A 92 4.96 -7.82 -24.17
C TYR A 92 4.00 -7.70 -25.35
N GLN A 93 3.10 -8.67 -25.47
CA GLN A 93 2.00 -8.60 -26.41
C GLN A 93 0.97 -7.55 -25.93
N SER A 94 0.23 -6.97 -26.88
CA SER A 94 -0.72 -5.89 -26.64
C SER A 94 -1.87 -6.22 -25.68
N TYR A 95 -2.21 -7.51 -25.52
CA TYR A 95 -3.27 -7.98 -24.63
C TYR A 95 -2.83 -8.16 -23.17
N ILE A 96 -1.54 -7.98 -22.86
CA ILE A 96 -1.04 -8.08 -21.50
C ILE A 96 -1.45 -6.82 -20.71
N CYS A 97 -1.86 -7.01 -19.44
CA CYS A 97 -2.24 -5.90 -18.55
C CYS A 97 -1.12 -4.86 -18.41
N HIS A 98 -1.51 -3.63 -18.10
CA HIS A 98 -0.58 -2.50 -18.05
C HIS A 98 0.47 -2.60 -16.95
N LEU A 99 0.15 -3.22 -15.82
CA LEU A 99 1.01 -3.27 -14.63
C LEU A 99 2.45 -3.77 -14.92
N PRO A 100 2.71 -4.95 -15.51
CA PRO A 100 4.08 -5.41 -15.75
C PRO A 100 4.80 -4.57 -16.82
N ARG A 101 4.09 -4.11 -17.85
CA ARG A 101 4.65 -3.27 -18.91
C ARG A 101 5.14 -1.93 -18.38
N SER A 102 4.31 -1.22 -17.64
CA SER A 102 4.67 0.06 -17.02
C SER A 102 5.69 -0.10 -15.87
N THR A 103 5.70 -1.23 -15.17
CA THR A 103 6.74 -1.50 -14.16
C THR A 103 8.11 -1.64 -14.81
N LEU A 104 8.19 -2.36 -15.93
CA LEU A 104 9.44 -2.50 -16.68
C LEU A 104 9.90 -1.14 -17.26
N GLU A 105 8.96 -0.34 -17.78
CA GLU A 105 9.23 1.01 -18.25
C GLU A 105 9.82 1.89 -17.15
N LEU A 106 9.20 1.90 -15.96
CA LEU A 106 9.70 2.64 -14.79
C LEU A 106 11.16 2.26 -14.44
N GLY A 107 11.46 0.95 -14.48
CA GLY A 107 12.82 0.46 -14.26
C GLY A 107 13.79 0.96 -15.31
N MET A 108 13.44 0.85 -16.60
CA MET A 108 14.30 1.27 -17.71
C MET A 108 14.53 2.78 -17.78
N LEU A 109 13.58 3.57 -17.26
CA LEU A 109 13.71 5.03 -17.13
C LEU A 109 14.47 5.47 -15.88
N GLY A 110 14.89 4.53 -15.00
CA GLY A 110 15.62 4.84 -13.76
C GLY A 110 14.72 5.33 -12.61
N HIS A 111 13.40 5.33 -12.78
CA HIS A 111 12.48 5.74 -11.72
C HIS A 111 12.51 4.81 -10.50
N LEU A 112 12.94 3.57 -10.68
CA LEU A 112 13.04 2.57 -9.60
C LEU A 112 14.46 2.39 -9.06
N ASP A 113 15.40 3.28 -9.37
CA ASP A 113 16.79 3.23 -8.89
C ASP A 113 16.95 3.43 -7.37
N ALA A 114 15.88 3.87 -6.70
CA ALA A 114 15.81 3.92 -5.24
C ALA A 114 15.77 2.52 -4.59
N LEU A 115 15.37 1.50 -5.37
CA LEU A 115 15.20 0.14 -4.88
C LEU A 115 16.52 -0.65 -4.95
N ASP A 116 16.74 -1.48 -3.94
CA ASP A 116 17.89 -2.40 -3.88
C ASP A 116 17.57 -3.76 -4.51
N GLY A 117 16.32 -3.98 -4.87
CA GLY A 117 15.85 -5.22 -5.49
C GLY A 117 14.35 -5.30 -5.64
N MET A 118 13.88 -6.45 -6.13
CA MET A 118 12.46 -6.71 -6.40
C MET A 118 12.06 -8.12 -5.95
N ILE A 119 10.85 -8.22 -5.41
CA ILE A 119 10.16 -9.49 -5.14
C ILE A 119 8.98 -9.64 -6.09
N PHE A 120 8.92 -10.79 -6.73
CA PHE A 120 7.90 -11.16 -7.70
C PHE A 120 7.13 -12.38 -7.17
N PRO A 121 5.92 -12.20 -6.63
CA PRO A 121 5.09 -13.33 -6.22
C PRO A 121 4.50 -14.04 -7.44
N ASN A 122 4.27 -15.33 -7.34
CA ASN A 122 3.58 -16.13 -8.36
C ASN A 122 2.07 -15.81 -8.37
N THR A 123 1.76 -14.60 -8.78
CA THR A 123 0.36 -14.13 -8.92
C THR A 123 -0.24 -14.58 -10.25
N CYS A 124 0.56 -14.52 -11.32
CA CYS A 124 0.21 -14.97 -12.67
C CYS A 124 1.48 -15.22 -13.49
N ASP A 125 1.33 -15.85 -14.65
CA ASP A 125 2.46 -16.15 -15.54
C ASP A 125 3.21 -14.91 -15.99
N VAL A 126 2.53 -13.78 -16.15
CA VAL A 126 3.17 -12.53 -16.60
C VAL A 126 4.11 -11.99 -15.53
N ILE A 127 3.72 -11.98 -14.26
CA ILE A 127 4.59 -11.55 -13.14
C ILE A 127 5.75 -12.53 -12.96
N ARG A 128 5.51 -13.83 -13.15
CA ARG A 128 6.57 -14.84 -13.15
C ARG A 128 7.60 -14.56 -14.25
N ASN A 129 7.16 -14.29 -15.48
CA ASN A 129 8.05 -13.95 -16.58
C ASN A 129 8.77 -12.62 -16.37
N LEU A 130 8.09 -11.63 -15.77
CA LEU A 130 8.70 -10.34 -15.42
C LEU A 130 9.89 -10.53 -14.47
N SER A 131 9.85 -11.50 -13.56
CA SER A 131 10.97 -11.75 -12.64
C SER A 131 12.25 -12.15 -13.39
N GLY A 132 12.13 -12.99 -14.40
CA GLY A 132 13.25 -13.38 -15.27
C GLY A 132 13.77 -12.23 -16.14
N MET A 133 12.85 -11.48 -16.77
CA MET A 133 13.21 -10.29 -17.55
C MET A 133 13.89 -9.24 -16.69
N TRP A 134 13.40 -9.01 -15.48
CA TRP A 134 13.99 -8.06 -14.54
C TRP A 134 15.43 -8.45 -14.17
N GLY A 135 15.67 -9.73 -13.89
CA GLY A 135 17.01 -10.23 -13.58
C GLY A 135 18.00 -10.10 -14.73
N HIS A 136 17.53 -10.22 -15.93
CA HIS A 136 18.36 -10.03 -17.11
C HIS A 136 18.65 -8.52 -17.37
N THR A 137 17.65 -7.69 -17.16
CA THR A 137 17.76 -6.24 -17.44
C THR A 137 18.48 -5.49 -16.32
N PHE A 138 18.31 -5.91 -15.05
CA PHE A 138 18.86 -5.25 -13.87
C PHE A 138 19.66 -6.24 -13.01
N PRO A 139 20.81 -6.75 -13.48
CA PRO A 139 21.58 -7.79 -12.79
C PRO A 139 22.17 -7.36 -11.44
N GLN A 140 22.19 -6.04 -11.15
CA GLN A 140 22.63 -5.48 -9.87
C GLN A 140 21.59 -5.59 -8.78
N HIS A 141 20.31 -5.79 -9.12
CA HIS A 141 19.24 -5.86 -8.14
C HIS A 141 19.21 -7.23 -7.44
N PHE A 142 18.84 -7.22 -6.17
CA PHE A 142 18.34 -8.41 -5.50
C PHE A 142 17.02 -8.82 -6.15
N ILE A 143 16.88 -10.08 -6.51
CA ILE A 143 15.65 -10.59 -7.12
C ILE A 143 15.22 -11.85 -6.40
N ARG A 144 13.96 -11.88 -6.01
CA ARG A 144 13.34 -13.09 -5.47
C ARG A 144 12.01 -13.35 -6.16
N PHE A 145 11.90 -14.48 -6.81
CA PHE A 145 10.62 -15.06 -7.17
C PHE A 145 10.06 -15.78 -5.94
N LEU A 146 8.83 -15.50 -5.56
CA LEU A 146 8.16 -16.12 -4.43
C LEU A 146 6.97 -16.92 -4.93
N ASP A 147 6.95 -18.22 -4.64
CA ASP A 147 5.90 -19.14 -5.08
C ASP A 147 5.02 -19.60 -3.91
N PRO A 148 4.05 -18.78 -3.43
CA PRO A 148 3.17 -19.20 -2.36
C PRO A 148 2.29 -20.35 -2.80
N PRO A 149 2.02 -21.35 -1.92
CA PRO A 149 1.21 -22.50 -2.26
C PRO A 149 -0.21 -22.09 -2.66
N GLN A 150 -0.69 -22.62 -3.76
CA GLN A 150 -2.03 -22.33 -4.30
C GLN A 150 -3.15 -22.90 -3.42
N THR A 151 -2.89 -24.01 -2.72
CA THR A 151 -3.83 -24.67 -1.82
C THR A 151 -3.36 -24.55 -0.37
N GLY A 152 -3.88 -23.53 0.37
CA GLY A 152 -3.44 -23.22 1.74
C GLY A 152 -3.93 -24.14 2.84
N GLU A 153 -4.85 -25.06 2.54
CA GLU A 153 -5.52 -25.92 3.53
C GLU A 153 -4.69 -27.14 3.96
N ARG A 154 -3.64 -27.46 3.22
CA ARG A 154 -2.79 -28.63 3.53
C ARG A 154 -1.70 -28.26 4.52
N ALA A 155 -1.45 -29.08 5.50
CA ALA A 155 -0.34 -28.92 6.47
C ALA A 155 1.02 -28.79 5.77
N SER A 156 1.24 -29.48 4.64
CA SER A 156 2.44 -29.36 3.81
C SER A 156 2.62 -27.97 3.20
N ALA A 157 1.54 -27.26 2.89
CA ALA A 157 1.59 -25.92 2.32
C ALA A 157 2.20 -24.91 3.31
N ALA A 158 1.84 -25.01 4.56
CA ALA A 158 2.40 -24.17 5.62
C ALA A 158 3.90 -24.42 5.82
N GLY A 159 4.32 -25.69 5.81
CA GLY A 159 5.73 -26.07 5.89
C GLY A 159 6.56 -25.56 4.72
N TYR A 160 6.04 -25.68 3.51
CA TYR A 160 6.66 -25.14 2.30
C TYR A 160 6.82 -23.61 2.37
N LEU A 161 5.73 -22.91 2.65
CA LEU A 161 5.77 -21.45 2.71
C LEU A 161 6.71 -20.94 3.82
N ARG A 162 6.79 -21.63 4.96
CA ARG A 162 7.73 -21.30 6.00
C ARG A 162 9.17 -21.31 5.51
N ILE A 163 9.57 -22.37 4.78
CA ILE A 163 10.91 -22.48 4.23
C ILE A 163 11.21 -21.33 3.26
N GLU A 164 10.29 -21.04 2.34
CA GLU A 164 10.42 -19.93 1.40
C GLU A 164 10.60 -18.58 2.10
N LEU A 165 9.82 -18.31 3.14
CA LEU A 165 9.88 -17.05 3.88
C LEU A 165 11.11 -16.96 4.80
N GLU A 166 11.55 -18.06 5.40
CA GLU A 166 12.80 -18.12 6.16
C GLU A 166 14.01 -17.83 5.25
N ASP A 167 14.03 -18.38 4.04
CA ASP A 167 15.09 -18.11 3.06
C ASP A 167 15.13 -16.64 2.65
N VAL A 168 13.98 -16.04 2.37
CA VAL A 168 13.88 -14.60 2.06
C VAL A 168 14.37 -13.78 3.24
N TRP A 169 13.93 -14.09 4.45
CA TRP A 169 14.32 -13.38 5.65
C TRP A 169 15.84 -13.42 5.90
N HIS A 170 16.43 -14.60 5.87
CA HIS A 170 17.86 -14.77 6.06
C HIS A 170 18.69 -14.08 4.98
N ASP A 171 18.24 -14.11 3.72
CA ASP A 171 18.94 -13.44 2.64
C ASP A 171 18.89 -11.91 2.79
N LEU A 172 17.73 -11.35 3.12
CA LEU A 172 17.58 -9.93 3.37
C LEU A 172 18.35 -9.46 4.61
N CYS A 173 18.37 -10.25 5.68
CA CYS A 173 19.16 -9.95 6.88
C CYS A 173 20.66 -9.89 6.57
N ARG A 174 21.18 -10.81 5.75
CA ARG A 174 22.58 -10.76 5.31
C ARG A 174 22.89 -9.48 4.54
N ARG A 175 21.98 -9.03 3.67
CA ARG A 175 22.15 -7.82 2.85
C ARG A 175 22.06 -6.53 3.66
N SER A 176 21.10 -6.44 4.56
CA SER A 176 20.91 -5.26 5.43
C SER A 176 21.92 -5.20 6.58
N GLY A 177 22.57 -6.33 6.90
CA GLY A 177 23.43 -6.47 8.07
C GLY A 177 22.67 -6.53 9.40
N VAL A 178 21.38 -6.81 9.35
CA VAL A 178 20.51 -6.98 10.52
C VAL A 178 20.52 -8.43 10.98
N ALA A 179 20.57 -8.68 12.28
CA ALA A 179 20.51 -10.03 12.81
C ALA A 179 19.11 -10.65 12.62
N ALA A 180 19.07 -11.91 12.19
CA ALA A 180 17.82 -12.66 11.99
C ALA A 180 17.28 -13.17 13.33
N GLU A 181 16.75 -12.29 14.15
CA GLU A 181 16.22 -12.60 15.48
C GLU A 181 14.69 -12.73 15.47
N PRO A 182 14.12 -13.79 16.05
CA PRO A 182 12.65 -13.96 16.12
C PRO A 182 11.92 -12.78 16.76
N ALA A 183 12.54 -12.09 17.71
CA ALA A 183 11.97 -10.91 18.34
C ALA A 183 11.71 -9.76 17.35
N ARG A 184 12.57 -9.61 16.33
CA ARG A 184 12.38 -8.61 15.28
C ARG A 184 11.18 -8.94 14.38
N LEU A 185 10.99 -10.21 14.06
CA LEU A 185 9.82 -10.65 13.30
C LEU A 185 8.54 -10.44 14.11
N ALA A 186 8.57 -10.70 15.42
CA ALA A 186 7.45 -10.42 16.31
C ALA A 186 7.08 -8.94 16.32
N ALA A 187 8.07 -8.05 16.48
CA ALA A 187 7.86 -6.61 16.45
C ALA A 187 7.32 -6.13 15.09
N ALA A 188 7.84 -6.67 13.98
CA ALA A 188 7.35 -6.34 12.64
C ALA A 188 5.88 -6.76 12.44
N ILE A 189 5.49 -7.92 12.96
CA ILE A 189 4.09 -8.37 12.93
C ILE A 189 3.21 -7.41 13.73
N ASP A 190 3.66 -6.96 14.90
CA ASP A 190 2.92 -6.01 15.73
C ASP A 190 2.76 -4.64 15.01
N ASP A 191 3.81 -4.15 14.35
CA ASP A 191 3.77 -2.93 13.55
C ASP A 191 2.74 -3.03 12.40
N TYR A 192 2.74 -4.15 11.68
CA TYR A 192 1.76 -4.37 10.60
C TYR A 192 0.35 -4.65 11.11
N ASN A 193 0.18 -5.20 12.31
CA ASN A 193 -1.13 -5.32 12.92
C ASN A 193 -1.72 -3.94 13.28
N GLU A 194 -0.88 -2.99 13.70
CA GLU A 194 -1.28 -1.59 13.89
C GLU A 194 -1.79 -1.00 12.57
N ALA A 195 -1.00 -1.13 11.50
CA ALA A 195 -1.40 -0.69 10.18
C ALA A 195 -2.73 -1.33 9.70
N ARG A 196 -2.93 -2.63 9.95
CA ARG A 196 -4.20 -3.31 9.62
C ARG A 196 -5.38 -2.77 10.43
N ARG A 197 -5.17 -2.44 11.72
CA ARG A 197 -6.21 -1.80 12.55
C ARG A 197 -6.62 -0.45 11.98
N ALA A 198 -5.64 0.38 11.61
CA ALA A 198 -5.87 1.67 10.97
C ALA A 198 -6.61 1.51 9.63
N ALA A 199 -6.21 0.56 8.78
CA ALA A 199 -6.88 0.25 7.53
C ALA A 199 -8.35 -0.14 7.73
N ARG A 200 -8.64 -0.99 8.72
CA ARG A 200 -10.03 -1.38 9.05
C ARG A 200 -10.84 -0.24 9.62
N ALA A 201 -10.23 0.64 10.42
CA ALA A 201 -10.89 1.85 10.90
C ALA A 201 -11.26 2.76 9.72
N LEU A 202 -10.32 3.00 8.79
CA LEU A 202 -10.54 3.79 7.58
C LEU A 202 -11.70 3.22 6.74
N ALA A 203 -11.70 1.91 6.49
CA ALA A 203 -12.75 1.24 5.71
C ALA A 203 -14.12 1.31 6.40
N ARG A 204 -14.16 1.14 7.73
CA ARG A 204 -15.40 1.24 8.51
C ARG A 204 -15.97 2.65 8.45
N GLU A 205 -15.14 3.68 8.70
CA GLU A 205 -15.59 5.08 8.68
C GLU A 205 -16.05 5.52 7.29
N ARG A 206 -15.33 5.10 6.21
CA ARG A 206 -15.76 5.35 4.84
C ARG A 206 -17.14 4.77 4.54
N ARG A 207 -17.43 3.55 5.01
CA ARG A 207 -18.75 2.95 4.85
C ARG A 207 -19.81 3.66 5.68
N ALA A 208 -19.47 4.12 6.89
CA ALA A 208 -20.39 4.79 7.77
C ALA A 208 -20.70 6.23 7.34
N GLN A 209 -19.67 6.99 6.97
CA GLN A 209 -19.73 8.42 6.69
C GLN A 209 -18.99 8.78 5.37
N PRO A 210 -19.42 8.26 4.21
CA PRO A 210 -18.71 8.47 2.95
C PRO A 210 -18.63 9.94 2.52
N TRP A 211 -19.52 10.79 3.00
CA TRP A 211 -19.47 12.22 2.75
C TRP A 211 -18.26 12.92 3.39
N ASN A 212 -17.70 12.35 4.46
CA ASN A 212 -16.50 12.85 5.13
C ASN A 212 -15.21 12.28 4.52
N LEU A 213 -15.29 11.11 3.89
CA LEU A 213 -14.14 10.35 3.36
C LEU A 213 -14.31 10.10 1.85
N PRO A 214 -14.06 11.10 1.00
CA PRO A 214 -14.12 10.93 -0.44
C PRO A 214 -13.22 9.82 -0.95
N ALA A 215 -13.63 9.16 -2.03
CA ALA A 215 -12.95 7.98 -2.55
C ALA A 215 -11.52 8.27 -3.02
N ASP A 216 -11.28 9.43 -3.62
CA ASP A 216 -9.96 9.86 -4.07
C ASP A 216 -9.00 10.09 -2.89
N GLU A 217 -9.45 10.74 -1.81
CA GLU A 217 -8.64 10.93 -0.60
C GLU A 217 -8.28 9.58 0.04
N VAL A 218 -9.25 8.66 0.17
CA VAL A 218 -9.02 7.32 0.72
C VAL A 218 -8.08 6.50 -0.17
N TYR A 219 -8.24 6.59 -1.49
CA TYR A 219 -7.35 5.93 -2.45
C TYR A 219 -5.91 6.43 -2.32
N LEU A 220 -5.69 7.74 -2.28
CA LEU A 220 -4.38 8.35 -2.07
C LEU A 220 -3.74 7.91 -0.75
N LEU A 221 -4.53 7.89 0.33
CA LEU A 221 -4.06 7.45 1.65
C LEU A 221 -3.63 5.98 1.66
N ARG A 222 -4.40 5.09 1.01
CA ARG A 222 -4.03 3.68 0.84
C ARG A 222 -2.77 3.52 0.00
N ARG A 223 -2.65 4.27 -1.10
CA ARG A 223 -1.47 4.26 -1.97
C ARG A 223 -0.20 4.73 -1.25
N ALA A 224 -0.31 5.70 -0.34
CA ALA A 224 0.81 6.12 0.50
C ALA A 224 1.36 4.96 1.35
N GLY A 225 0.49 4.08 1.86
CA GLY A 225 0.88 2.89 2.62
C GLY A 225 1.66 1.84 1.81
N ASP A 226 1.66 1.93 0.48
CA ASP A 226 2.46 1.05 -0.37
C ASP A 226 3.99 1.27 -0.20
N ALA A 227 4.41 2.43 0.31
CA ALA A 227 5.83 2.79 0.42
C ALA A 227 6.15 3.60 1.70
N MET A 228 5.43 3.32 2.78
CA MET A 228 5.65 3.94 4.09
C MET A 228 5.93 2.89 5.17
N PRO A 229 6.72 3.23 6.21
CA PRO A 229 6.78 2.44 7.44
C PRO A 229 5.38 2.22 8.02
N PRO A 230 5.07 1.00 8.51
CA PRO A 230 3.69 0.64 8.88
C PRO A 230 3.10 1.51 10.00
N ARG A 231 3.87 1.88 11.01
CA ARG A 231 3.39 2.77 12.09
C ARG A 231 3.17 4.21 11.61
N GLU A 232 4.09 4.74 10.80
CA GLU A 232 3.96 6.08 10.25
C GLU A 232 2.68 6.20 9.39
N TRP A 233 2.37 5.15 8.64
CA TRP A 233 1.14 5.09 7.88
C TRP A 233 -0.10 4.98 8.77
N ALA A 234 -0.05 4.18 9.84
CA ALA A 234 -1.15 4.08 10.81
C ALA A 234 -1.44 5.44 11.46
N ASP A 235 -0.39 6.13 11.92
CA ASP A 235 -0.50 7.48 12.50
C ASP A 235 -1.06 8.49 11.50
N LEU A 236 -0.70 8.37 10.22
CA LEU A 236 -1.24 9.22 9.15
C LEU A 236 -2.74 8.98 8.94
N VAL A 237 -3.18 7.71 8.95
CA VAL A 237 -4.61 7.35 8.88
C VAL A 237 -5.38 7.94 10.06
N ASP A 238 -4.87 7.81 11.28
CA ASP A 238 -5.54 8.33 12.48
C ASP A 238 -5.66 9.86 12.44
N ARG A 239 -4.61 10.56 12.01
CA ARG A 239 -4.65 12.02 11.82
C ARG A 239 -5.65 12.42 10.73
N TYR A 240 -5.70 11.69 9.62
CA TYR A 240 -6.65 11.94 8.56
C TYR A 240 -8.10 11.74 9.04
N LEU A 241 -8.38 10.64 9.75
CA LEU A 241 -9.71 10.36 10.28
C LEU A 241 -10.18 11.44 11.27
N ALA A 242 -9.29 11.88 12.16
CA ALA A 242 -9.58 12.97 13.11
C ALA A 242 -9.89 14.28 12.37
N ALA A 243 -9.08 14.65 11.39
CA ALA A 243 -9.28 15.86 10.59
C ALA A 243 -10.56 15.78 9.72
N ALA A 244 -10.84 14.63 9.12
CA ALA A 244 -12.04 14.40 8.31
C ALA A 244 -13.33 14.47 9.15
N ALA A 245 -13.31 13.94 10.37
CA ALA A 245 -14.43 14.06 11.31
C ALA A 245 -14.67 15.54 11.71
N ALA A 246 -13.61 16.30 11.95
CA ALA A 246 -13.68 17.71 12.30
C ALA A 246 -14.14 18.60 11.12
N ARG A 247 -13.96 18.16 9.87
CA ARG A 247 -14.44 18.85 8.65
C ARG A 247 -15.97 18.99 8.61
N GLY A 248 -16.71 18.07 9.24
CA GLY A 248 -18.13 18.22 9.52
C GLY A 248 -19.04 18.29 8.30
N ARG A 249 -18.67 17.65 7.17
CA ARG A 249 -19.51 17.59 5.98
C ARG A 249 -20.87 16.94 6.30
N ARG A 250 -21.92 17.40 5.64
CA ARG A 250 -23.27 16.85 5.80
C ARG A 250 -23.53 15.76 4.78
N PRO A 251 -24.30 14.71 5.16
CA PRO A 251 -24.74 13.71 4.20
C PRO A 251 -25.64 14.35 3.13
N GLU A 252 -25.46 13.92 1.91
CA GLU A 252 -26.31 14.23 0.78
C GLU A 252 -27.03 12.95 0.32
N ASP A 253 -28.18 13.10 -0.34
CA ASP A 253 -28.89 11.97 -0.94
C ASP A 253 -28.17 11.52 -2.22
N ARG A 254 -27.23 10.57 -2.06
CA ARG A 254 -26.41 10.01 -3.14
C ARG A 254 -26.48 8.49 -3.13
N VAL A 255 -26.34 7.90 -4.31
CA VAL A 255 -26.28 6.44 -4.47
C VAL A 255 -24.96 5.91 -3.87
N ARG A 256 -25.05 4.85 -3.07
CA ARG A 256 -23.86 4.18 -2.52
C ARG A 256 -23.42 3.07 -3.47
N VAL A 257 -22.19 3.09 -3.92
CA VAL A 257 -21.64 2.15 -4.90
C VAL A 257 -20.35 1.50 -4.37
N CYS A 258 -20.09 0.27 -4.83
CA CYS A 258 -18.79 -0.38 -4.68
C CYS A 258 -18.12 -0.44 -6.05
N LEU A 259 -16.84 -0.09 -6.12
CA LEU A 259 -16.05 -0.29 -7.33
C LEU A 259 -15.42 -1.68 -7.30
N VAL A 260 -15.66 -2.44 -8.36
CA VAL A 260 -15.05 -3.76 -8.55
C VAL A 260 -14.16 -3.69 -9.76
N GLY A 261 -12.87 -4.03 -9.60
CA GLY A 261 -11.88 -3.96 -10.67
C GLY A 261 -10.63 -4.78 -10.35
N GLY A 262 -9.71 -4.81 -11.30
CA GLY A 262 -8.44 -5.49 -11.12
C GLY A 262 -7.38 -4.57 -10.52
N PHE A 263 -6.59 -5.08 -9.59
CA PHE A 263 -5.41 -4.36 -9.05
C PHE A 263 -4.33 -4.07 -10.13
N CYS A 264 -4.46 -4.70 -11.31
CA CYS A 264 -3.56 -4.52 -12.45
C CYS A 264 -3.73 -3.19 -13.17
N GLU A 265 -4.91 -2.57 -12.99
CA GLU A 265 -5.26 -1.30 -13.64
C GLU A 265 -5.60 -0.28 -12.56
N GLN A 266 -4.66 0.62 -12.31
CA GLN A 266 -4.85 1.66 -11.31
C GLN A 266 -5.56 2.86 -11.94
N PRO A 267 -6.76 3.24 -11.47
CA PRO A 267 -7.48 4.36 -12.06
C PRO A 267 -6.76 5.69 -11.75
N PRO A 268 -6.84 6.66 -12.65
CA PRO A 268 -6.46 8.03 -12.33
C PRO A 268 -7.35 8.58 -11.20
N VAL A 269 -6.77 9.37 -10.32
CA VAL A 269 -7.50 10.00 -9.19
C VAL A 269 -8.71 10.81 -9.67
N ALA A 270 -8.57 11.46 -10.83
CA ALA A 270 -9.64 12.23 -11.46
C ALA A 270 -10.90 11.40 -11.78
N LEU A 271 -10.73 10.09 -12.10
CA LEU A 271 -11.88 9.22 -12.35
C LEU A 271 -12.71 9.00 -11.09
N LEU A 272 -12.07 8.80 -9.93
CA LEU A 272 -12.75 8.63 -8.66
C LEU A 272 -13.51 9.91 -8.27
N ARG A 273 -12.89 11.07 -8.46
CA ARG A 273 -13.54 12.39 -8.25
C ARG A 273 -14.74 12.57 -9.18
N ALA A 274 -14.59 12.28 -10.46
CA ALA A 274 -15.67 12.42 -11.43
C ALA A 274 -16.86 11.51 -11.10
N ALA A 275 -16.61 10.28 -10.67
CA ALA A 275 -17.66 9.35 -10.28
C ALA A 275 -18.45 9.88 -9.06
N GLU A 276 -17.79 10.41 -8.04
CA GLU A 276 -18.49 10.98 -6.87
C GLU A 276 -19.20 12.29 -7.21
N LEU A 277 -18.63 13.14 -8.07
CA LEU A 277 -19.29 14.35 -8.59
C LEU A 277 -20.54 14.04 -9.40
N ALA A 278 -20.60 12.87 -10.05
CA ALA A 278 -21.79 12.40 -10.77
C ALA A 278 -22.96 11.98 -9.86
N GLY A 279 -22.82 12.07 -8.53
CA GLY A 279 -23.91 11.88 -7.56
C GLY A 279 -23.89 10.53 -6.84
N CYS A 280 -22.73 9.89 -6.71
CA CYS A 280 -22.61 8.71 -5.88
C CYS A 280 -21.62 8.91 -4.71
N TYR A 281 -21.64 7.98 -3.76
CA TYR A 281 -20.60 7.75 -2.78
C TYR A 281 -19.96 6.39 -3.05
N ILE A 282 -18.66 6.36 -3.29
CA ILE A 282 -17.92 5.12 -3.41
C ILE A 282 -17.57 4.65 -2.01
N VAL A 283 -18.35 3.69 -1.49
CA VAL A 283 -18.24 3.25 -0.09
C VAL A 283 -17.25 2.11 0.12
N ASP A 284 -16.88 1.40 -0.94
CA ASP A 284 -15.88 0.33 -0.93
C ASP A 284 -15.26 0.15 -2.30
N ASP A 285 -14.06 -0.43 -2.37
CA ASP A 285 -13.39 -0.81 -3.61
C ASP A 285 -12.36 -1.93 -3.39
N ASP A 286 -11.98 -2.63 -4.45
CA ASP A 286 -10.92 -3.63 -4.48
C ASP A 286 -9.67 -3.19 -5.27
N LEU A 287 -9.58 -1.91 -5.62
CA LEU A 287 -8.52 -1.35 -6.46
C LEU A 287 -7.11 -1.57 -5.90
N THR A 288 -6.95 -1.56 -4.59
CA THR A 288 -5.65 -1.70 -3.97
C THR A 288 -5.36 -3.11 -3.47
N LEU A 289 -6.36 -4.00 -3.40
CA LEU A 289 -6.28 -5.30 -2.70
C LEU A 289 -5.48 -5.17 -1.40
N SER A 290 -5.76 -4.11 -0.67
CA SER A 290 -4.93 -3.71 0.43
C SER A 290 -5.16 -4.62 1.63
N HIS A 291 -4.28 -4.51 2.57
CA HIS A 291 -4.10 -5.20 3.82
C HIS A 291 -5.33 -5.28 4.72
N GLU A 292 -6.38 -4.64 4.33
CA GLU A 292 -7.70 -4.66 4.96
C GLU A 292 -8.33 -6.03 4.91
N ALA A 293 -7.64 -6.96 4.21
CA ALA A 293 -8.11 -8.30 4.11
C ALA A 293 -8.83 -8.69 5.39
N THR A 294 -10.06 -8.97 5.23
CA THR A 294 -11.14 -9.26 6.15
C THR A 294 -10.85 -10.32 7.22
N ALA A 295 -9.60 -10.72 7.35
CA ALA A 295 -9.17 -11.64 8.39
C ALA A 295 -9.10 -10.91 9.74
N PRO A 296 -9.57 -11.56 10.82
CA PRO A 296 -9.38 -11.03 12.17
C PRO A 296 -7.90 -10.79 12.42
N ASP A 297 -7.57 -9.80 13.25
CA ASP A 297 -6.20 -9.62 13.70
C ASP A 297 -5.63 -10.96 14.14
N PRO A 298 -4.48 -11.38 13.62
CA PRO A 298 -3.81 -12.50 14.25
C PRO A 298 -3.54 -12.07 15.69
N VAL A 299 -4.19 -12.74 16.64
CA VAL A 299 -3.93 -12.50 18.05
C VAL A 299 -2.50 -12.94 18.27
N VAL A 300 -1.60 -11.98 18.17
CA VAL A 300 -0.20 -12.19 18.54
C VAL A 300 -0.18 -12.23 20.04
N SER A 301 -0.42 -13.40 20.63
CA SER A 301 -0.12 -13.59 22.04
C SER A 301 1.38 -13.37 22.21
N ALA A 302 1.78 -12.62 23.23
CA ALA A 302 3.19 -12.39 23.59
C ALA A 302 3.94 -13.68 23.95
N ALA A 303 3.24 -14.82 24.07
CA ALA A 303 3.85 -16.13 24.16
C ALA A 303 4.53 -16.47 22.84
N VAL A 304 5.79 -16.87 22.91
CA VAL A 304 6.69 -17.27 21.83
C VAL A 304 6.00 -18.31 20.93
N ALA A 305 5.12 -17.85 20.03
CA ALA A 305 4.61 -18.72 19.01
C ALA A 305 5.73 -19.02 18.01
N PRO A 306 5.87 -20.25 17.55
CA PRO A 306 6.85 -20.60 16.53
C PRO A 306 6.71 -19.66 15.33
N ILE A 307 7.80 -19.27 14.69
CA ILE A 307 7.81 -18.43 13.47
C ILE A 307 6.81 -18.96 12.45
N ALA A 308 6.70 -20.28 12.31
CA ALA A 308 5.73 -20.94 11.44
C ALA A 308 4.27 -20.59 11.74
N ALA A 309 3.85 -20.51 12.99
CA ALA A 309 2.49 -20.15 13.37
C ALA A 309 2.18 -18.69 13.07
N ARG A 310 3.16 -17.79 13.24
CA ARG A 310 3.03 -16.37 12.89
C ARG A 310 2.97 -16.15 11.38
N ILE A 311 3.77 -16.88 10.62
CA ILE A 311 3.72 -16.86 9.15
C ILE A 311 2.40 -17.45 8.62
N GLN A 312 1.88 -18.51 9.24
CA GLN A 312 0.57 -19.07 8.89
C GLN A 312 -0.57 -18.07 9.14
N SER A 313 -0.54 -17.34 10.26
CA SER A 313 -1.54 -16.31 10.53
C SER A 313 -1.47 -15.18 9.49
N TRP A 314 -0.25 -14.81 9.05
CA TRP A 314 -0.07 -13.83 7.98
C TRP A 314 -0.67 -14.32 6.65
N THR A 315 -0.43 -15.57 6.24
CA THR A 315 -0.98 -16.11 4.98
C THR A 315 -2.50 -16.20 5.00
N ALA A 316 -3.10 -16.47 6.15
CA ALA A 316 -4.55 -16.45 6.31
C ALA A 316 -5.13 -15.03 6.18
N THR A 317 -4.36 -13.99 6.53
CA THR A 317 -4.81 -12.59 6.49
C THR A 317 -4.61 -11.91 5.14
N THR A 318 -3.69 -12.39 4.30
CA THR A 318 -3.36 -11.78 3.01
C THR A 318 -4.07 -12.43 1.83
N ARG A 319 -4.73 -13.58 2.02
CA ARG A 319 -5.50 -14.21 0.95
C ARG A 319 -6.86 -13.54 0.77
N PRO A 320 -7.25 -13.21 -0.48
CA PRO A 320 -8.64 -12.94 -0.79
C PRO A 320 -9.47 -14.17 -0.39
N THR A 321 -10.55 -13.98 0.34
CA THR A 321 -11.46 -15.07 0.67
C THR A 321 -12.03 -15.62 -0.64
N PRO A 322 -11.88 -16.92 -0.96
CA PRO A 322 -12.53 -17.51 -2.12
C PRO A 322 -14.03 -17.27 -2.01
N GLY A 323 -14.63 -16.58 -2.97
CA GLY A 323 -16.08 -16.36 -3.01
C GLY A 323 -16.55 -14.91 -3.04
N ARG A 324 -15.66 -13.94 -3.22
CA ARG A 324 -16.02 -12.53 -3.44
C ARG A 324 -15.69 -12.05 -4.87
N TYR A 325 -15.89 -12.92 -5.84
CA TYR A 325 -15.94 -12.55 -7.26
C TYR A 325 -17.29 -12.96 -7.82
#